data_bbde7e4f922ce3355addfa3bebb1fa25
#
_entry.id   bbde7e4f922ce3355addfa3bebb1fa25
#
_cell.length_a   1.000
_cell.length_b   1.000
_cell.length_c   1.000
_cell.angle_alpha   90.00
_cell.angle_beta   90.00
_cell.angle_gamma   90.00
#
_symmetry.space_group_name_H-M   'P 1'
#
loop_
_entity.id
_entity.type
_entity.pdbx_description
1 polymer ?
#
loop_
_entity_poly.entity_id
_entity_poly.type
_entity_poly.pdbx_seq_one_letter_code
_entity_poly.pdbx_strand_id
1 'polypeptide(L)'
;MSTYVYGFVHDDESLDGMELSGVGEGAPPVRFVRAHGIAAAVSDAPQGLRAKRRDLAAHQEVLQRLARNHGVLPMRFGAVSENDDAVAAEIGRFADHYSTLLDRLEERVEFNVKASHVEEAALRTVLSEDEGLRARNESLRRIGGGSPAERMSFGEQVAQALEGLKQRDSDIVVEPLAEHAERTAQGPLVDGCLANVS
;
A
#
# COMPACT_ATOMS: atom_id res chain seq x y z
N MET A 1 -6.26 3.21 31.88
CA MET A 1 -6.56 2.23 30.82
C MET A 1 -5.63 2.54 29.66
N SER A 2 -5.09 1.51 29.01
CA SER A 2 -4.20 1.74 27.87
C SER A 2 -4.99 2.32 26.69
N THR A 3 -4.36 3.25 25.97
CA THR A 3 -4.96 4.00 24.86
C THR A 3 -4.41 3.49 23.53
N TYR A 4 -5.28 3.08 22.64
CA TYR A 4 -4.94 2.73 21.27
C TYR A 4 -4.92 4.00 20.40
N VAL A 5 -3.84 4.20 19.62
CA VAL A 5 -3.65 5.39 18.78
C VAL A 5 -3.78 5.04 17.30
N TYR A 6 -4.67 5.71 16.59
CA TYR A 6 -4.89 5.52 15.14
C TYR A 6 -3.98 6.41 14.30
N GLY A 7 -3.87 7.68 14.67
CA GLY A 7 -3.09 8.66 13.94
C GLY A 7 -3.27 10.06 14.52
N PHE A 8 -2.57 11.01 13.94
CA PHE A 8 -2.63 12.41 14.31
C PHE A 8 -3.14 13.24 13.14
N VAL A 9 -3.85 14.32 13.47
CA VAL A 9 -4.38 15.34 12.55
C VAL A 9 -4.17 16.72 13.15
N HIS A 10 -4.29 17.78 12.36
CA HIS A 10 -4.45 19.11 12.93
C HIS A 10 -5.73 19.18 13.76
N ASP A 11 -5.68 19.87 14.88
CA ASP A 11 -6.84 20.09 15.75
C ASP A 11 -7.69 21.20 15.16
N ASP A 12 -8.92 20.88 14.78
CA ASP A 12 -9.92 21.82 14.32
C ASP A 12 -11.35 21.40 14.74
N GLU A 13 -12.31 22.31 14.53
CA GLU A 13 -13.71 22.13 14.92
C GLU A 13 -14.43 21.00 14.16
N SER A 14 -13.93 20.58 12.99
CA SER A 14 -14.57 19.52 12.18
C SER A 14 -14.44 18.13 12.82
N LEU A 15 -13.52 17.97 13.77
CA LEU A 15 -13.38 16.76 14.56
C LEU A 15 -14.50 16.60 15.59
N ASP A 16 -15.16 17.71 15.96
CA ASP A 16 -16.24 17.68 16.94
C ASP A 16 -17.47 17.00 16.34
N GLY A 17 -17.98 16.02 17.06
CA GLY A 17 -19.15 15.25 16.62
C GLY A 17 -18.84 14.14 15.59
N MET A 18 -17.58 13.87 15.26
CA MET A 18 -17.24 12.68 14.46
C MET A 18 -17.54 11.40 15.23
N GLU A 19 -18.49 10.64 14.75
CA GLU A 19 -18.78 9.31 15.28
C GLU A 19 -17.93 8.26 14.56
N LEU A 20 -16.93 7.71 15.26
CA LEU A 20 -16.01 6.69 14.77
C LEU A 20 -15.99 5.50 15.72
N SER A 21 -15.97 4.30 15.15
CA SER A 21 -15.88 3.05 15.90
C SER A 21 -14.47 2.50 15.87
N GLY A 22 -13.93 2.16 17.02
CA GLY A 22 -12.55 1.71 17.18
C GLY A 22 -12.38 0.19 17.01
N VAL A 23 -11.12 -0.25 17.18
CA VAL A 23 -10.71 -1.66 17.12
C VAL A 23 -11.14 -2.43 18.36
N GLY A 24 -11.42 -3.72 18.22
CA GLY A 24 -11.74 -4.64 19.31
C GLY A 24 -13.21 -5.07 19.35
N GLU A 25 -13.50 -5.95 20.30
CA GLU A 25 -14.87 -6.39 20.55
C GLU A 25 -15.68 -5.25 21.20
N GLY A 26 -16.88 -4.98 20.66
CA GLY A 26 -17.72 -3.88 21.13
C GLY A 26 -17.41 -2.54 20.45
N ALA A 27 -16.43 -2.48 19.55
CA ALA A 27 -16.11 -1.30 18.75
C ALA A 27 -16.15 0.00 19.60
N PRO A 28 -15.22 0.18 20.57
CA PRO A 28 -15.23 1.33 21.48
C PRO A 28 -15.22 2.64 20.67
N PRO A 29 -15.88 3.71 21.17
CA PRO A 29 -15.90 4.98 20.48
C PRO A 29 -14.48 5.55 20.37
N VAL A 30 -14.17 6.14 19.22
CA VAL A 30 -12.95 6.93 19.03
C VAL A 30 -13.19 8.32 19.62
N ARG A 31 -12.20 8.83 20.35
CA ARG A 31 -12.13 10.17 20.91
C ARG A 31 -10.85 10.87 20.47
N PHE A 32 -10.77 12.16 20.70
CA PHE A 32 -9.61 12.95 20.34
C PHE A 32 -8.88 13.45 21.59
N VAL A 33 -7.59 13.13 21.67
CA VAL A 33 -6.65 13.72 22.67
C VAL A 33 -5.96 14.89 22.01
N ARG A 34 -6.18 16.09 22.54
CA ARG A 34 -5.76 17.37 21.93
C ARG A 34 -4.67 18.02 22.72
N ALA A 35 -3.62 18.46 22.05
CA ALA A 35 -2.55 19.27 22.62
C ALA A 35 -1.83 20.05 21.51
N HIS A 36 -1.43 21.29 21.78
CA HIS A 36 -0.58 22.12 20.91
C HIS A 36 -1.04 22.19 19.42
N GLY A 37 -2.34 22.26 19.17
CA GLY A 37 -2.90 22.36 17.82
C GLY A 37 -2.91 21.02 17.05
N ILE A 38 -2.61 19.91 17.73
CA ILE A 38 -2.65 18.56 17.18
C ILE A 38 -3.68 17.72 17.94
N ALA A 39 -4.42 16.89 17.24
CA ALA A 39 -5.35 15.94 17.80
C ALA A 39 -4.94 14.50 17.43
N ALA A 40 -4.84 13.63 18.42
CA ALA A 40 -4.68 12.20 18.24
C ALA A 40 -6.04 11.51 18.27
N ALA A 41 -6.40 10.77 17.23
CA ALA A 41 -7.56 9.89 17.25
C ALA A 41 -7.22 8.62 18.05
N VAL A 42 -7.96 8.38 19.12
CA VAL A 42 -7.67 7.29 20.08
C VAL A 42 -8.94 6.55 20.50
N SER A 43 -8.79 5.35 21.00
CA SER A 43 -9.83 4.60 21.71
C SER A 43 -9.24 3.82 22.86
N ASP A 44 -10.08 3.17 23.66
CA ASP A 44 -9.59 2.21 24.64
C ASP A 44 -8.91 1.04 23.92
N ALA A 45 -7.71 0.68 24.39
CA ALA A 45 -6.98 -0.43 23.80
C ALA A 45 -7.61 -1.77 24.18
N PRO A 46 -7.99 -2.62 23.20
CA PRO A 46 -8.55 -3.94 23.51
C PRO A 46 -7.50 -4.86 24.12
N GLN A 47 -7.92 -5.66 25.12
CA GLN A 47 -7.04 -6.68 25.67
C GLN A 47 -6.76 -7.77 24.64
N GLY A 48 -5.50 -8.20 24.54
CA GLY A 48 -5.11 -9.29 23.64
C GLY A 48 -5.31 -8.96 22.16
N LEU A 49 -5.11 -7.69 21.77
CA LEU A 49 -5.19 -7.24 20.38
C LEU A 49 -4.37 -8.14 19.45
N ARG A 50 -4.99 -8.65 18.41
CA ARG A 50 -4.35 -9.42 17.35
C ARG A 50 -4.72 -8.83 16.01
N ALA A 51 -3.88 -9.00 15.00
CA ALA A 51 -4.13 -8.54 13.62
C ALA A 51 -5.22 -9.38 12.93
N LYS A 52 -6.44 -9.40 13.50
CA LYS A 52 -7.61 -9.98 12.85
C LYS A 52 -8.09 -9.07 11.74
N ARG A 53 -8.58 -9.63 10.65
CA ARG A 53 -9.09 -8.87 9.49
C ARG A 53 -10.10 -7.78 9.88
N ARG A 54 -11.00 -8.07 10.84
CA ARG A 54 -11.98 -7.12 11.36
C ARG A 54 -11.29 -5.91 12.01
N ASP A 55 -10.30 -6.15 12.85
CA ASP A 55 -9.63 -5.09 13.62
C ASP A 55 -8.71 -4.24 12.71
N LEU A 56 -8.08 -4.86 11.71
CA LEU A 56 -7.35 -4.15 10.65
C LEU A 56 -8.29 -3.26 9.84
N ALA A 57 -9.48 -3.76 9.46
CA ALA A 57 -10.47 -2.99 8.73
C ALA A 57 -11.02 -1.81 9.56
N ALA A 58 -11.28 -2.01 10.86
CA ALA A 58 -11.72 -0.93 11.74
C ALA A 58 -10.65 0.17 11.90
N HIS A 59 -9.38 -0.22 12.05
CA HIS A 59 -8.27 0.74 12.09
C HIS A 59 -8.19 1.56 10.80
N GLN A 60 -8.26 0.88 9.65
CA GLN A 60 -8.21 1.54 8.34
C GLN A 60 -9.42 2.45 8.12
N GLU A 61 -10.62 2.06 8.55
CA GLU A 61 -11.83 2.88 8.43
C GLU A 61 -11.69 4.20 9.20
N VAL A 62 -11.15 4.18 10.43
CA VAL A 62 -10.87 5.40 11.20
C VAL A 62 -9.93 6.32 10.42
N LEU A 63 -8.80 5.80 9.91
CA LEU A 63 -7.84 6.58 9.14
C LEU A 63 -8.46 7.15 7.85
N GLN A 64 -9.24 6.36 7.12
CA GLN A 64 -9.92 6.81 5.89
C GLN A 64 -10.97 7.88 6.15
N ARG A 65 -11.70 7.78 7.27
CA ARG A 65 -12.68 8.79 7.65
C ARG A 65 -12.01 10.13 8.00
N LEU A 66 -10.89 10.10 8.72
CA LEU A 66 -10.09 11.28 8.99
C LEU A 66 -9.49 11.88 7.71
N ALA A 67 -8.93 11.04 6.84
CA ALA A 67 -8.28 11.47 5.60
C ALA A 67 -9.22 12.08 4.54
N ARG A 68 -10.54 12.06 4.75
CA ARG A 68 -11.48 12.73 3.84
C ARG A 68 -11.38 14.25 3.88
N ASN A 69 -11.05 14.80 5.05
CA ASN A 69 -11.07 16.24 5.28
C ASN A 69 -9.77 16.78 5.90
N HIS A 70 -8.82 15.91 6.25
CA HIS A 70 -7.59 16.27 6.97
C HIS A 70 -6.38 15.58 6.37
N GLY A 71 -5.22 16.22 6.45
CA GLY A 71 -3.94 15.51 6.41
C GLY A 71 -3.83 14.60 7.64
N VAL A 72 -3.54 13.34 7.43
CA VAL A 72 -3.44 12.34 8.53
C VAL A 72 -2.04 11.79 8.60
N LEU A 73 -1.44 11.84 9.77
CA LEU A 73 -0.21 11.12 10.11
C LEU A 73 -0.60 9.77 10.73
N PRO A 74 -0.60 8.67 9.96
CA PRO A 74 -1.13 7.41 10.42
C PRO A 74 -0.17 6.70 11.37
N MET A 75 -0.72 6.05 12.40
CA MET A 75 0.03 5.12 13.22
C MET A 75 -0.10 3.70 12.69
N ARG A 76 0.90 2.87 12.96
CA ARG A 76 0.81 1.44 12.63
C ARG A 76 -0.26 0.77 13.48
N PHE A 77 -0.93 -0.22 12.92
CA PHE A 77 -1.83 -1.08 13.67
C PHE A 77 -1.13 -1.66 14.91
N GLY A 78 -1.78 -1.53 16.05
CA GLY A 78 -1.25 -1.99 17.33
C GLY A 78 -0.44 -0.94 18.11
N ALA A 79 -0.45 0.33 17.68
CA ALA A 79 0.15 1.41 18.46
C ALA A 79 -0.68 1.66 19.73
N VAL A 80 -0.07 1.46 20.89
CA VAL A 80 -0.72 1.60 22.21
C VAL A 80 0.15 2.46 23.12
N SER A 81 -0.48 3.41 23.79
CA SER A 81 0.09 4.23 24.86
C SER A 81 -0.45 3.80 26.23
N GLU A 82 0.21 4.21 27.30
CA GLU A 82 -0.20 3.90 28.67
C GLU A 82 -1.59 4.49 29.01
N ASN A 83 -1.82 5.72 28.60
CA ASN A 83 -3.06 6.47 28.80
C ASN A 83 -3.10 7.71 27.88
N ASP A 84 -4.18 8.49 27.96
CA ASP A 84 -4.40 9.71 27.18
C ASP A 84 -3.39 10.81 27.56
N ASP A 85 -3.00 10.92 28.82
CA ASP A 85 -2.01 11.91 29.28
C ASP A 85 -0.63 11.66 28.65
N ALA A 86 -0.26 10.38 28.49
CA ALA A 86 0.97 10.00 27.81
C ALA A 86 0.94 10.37 26.32
N VAL A 87 -0.23 10.22 25.66
CA VAL A 87 -0.44 10.68 24.28
C VAL A 87 -0.32 12.20 24.19
N ALA A 88 -0.95 12.95 25.08
CA ALA A 88 -0.88 14.41 25.12
C ALA A 88 0.58 14.90 25.37
N ALA A 89 1.30 14.23 26.24
CA ALA A 89 2.72 14.54 26.51
C ALA A 89 3.62 14.26 25.29
N GLU A 90 3.34 13.19 24.56
CA GLU A 90 4.05 12.87 23.30
C GLU A 90 3.78 13.93 22.23
N ILE A 91 2.51 14.34 22.05
CA ILE A 91 2.15 15.44 21.14
C ILE A 91 2.93 16.70 21.55
N GLY A 92 2.91 17.09 22.82
CA GLY A 92 3.60 18.29 23.30
C GLY A 92 5.11 18.26 23.06
N ARG A 93 5.73 17.08 23.14
CA ARG A 93 7.16 16.90 22.89
C ARG A 93 7.54 17.10 21.42
N PHE A 94 6.66 16.72 20.49
CA PHE A 94 6.95 16.67 19.06
C PHE A 94 5.99 17.54 18.23
N ALA A 95 5.32 18.51 18.83
CA ALA A 95 4.28 19.32 18.18
C ALA A 95 4.72 19.94 16.87
N ASP A 96 5.86 20.62 16.83
CA ASP A 96 6.41 21.28 15.63
C ASP A 96 6.72 20.25 14.52
N HIS A 97 7.23 19.08 14.92
CA HIS A 97 7.53 18.01 13.99
C HIS A 97 6.26 17.42 13.38
N TYR A 98 5.25 17.15 14.20
CA TYR A 98 3.95 16.63 13.74
C TYR A 98 3.23 17.65 12.87
N SER A 99 3.22 18.93 13.24
CA SER A 99 2.66 20.00 12.41
C SER A 99 3.30 20.04 11.02
N THR A 100 4.65 20.06 10.98
CA THR A 100 5.38 20.05 9.71
C THR A 100 5.06 18.84 8.82
N LEU A 101 4.87 17.65 9.43
CA LEU A 101 4.51 16.46 8.68
C LEU A 101 3.06 16.53 8.17
N LEU A 102 2.13 16.99 9.00
CA LEU A 102 0.72 17.14 8.65
C LEU A 102 0.54 18.16 7.52
N ASP A 103 1.22 19.32 7.59
CA ASP A 103 1.22 20.33 6.52
C ASP A 103 1.69 19.75 5.18
N ARG A 104 2.65 18.82 5.22
CA ARG A 104 3.13 18.11 4.02
C ARG A 104 2.16 17.07 3.49
N LEU A 105 1.27 16.55 4.32
CA LEU A 105 0.28 15.53 3.94
C LEU A 105 -1.05 16.16 3.54
N GLU A 106 -1.25 17.44 3.85
CA GLU A 106 -2.45 18.17 3.49
C GLU A 106 -2.64 18.20 1.97
N GLU A 107 -3.86 17.92 1.51
CA GLU A 107 -4.22 17.82 0.08
C GLU A 107 -3.41 16.80 -0.73
N ARG A 108 -2.72 15.87 -0.08
CA ARG A 108 -1.96 14.81 -0.75
C ARG A 108 -2.54 13.44 -0.47
N VAL A 109 -2.47 12.58 -1.48
CA VAL A 109 -2.92 11.20 -1.40
C VAL A 109 -1.79 10.28 -1.87
N GLU A 110 -1.53 9.22 -1.13
CA GLU A 110 -0.63 8.16 -1.57
C GLU A 110 -1.43 7.07 -2.29
N PHE A 111 -0.99 6.71 -3.49
CA PHE A 111 -1.51 5.57 -4.23
C PHE A 111 -0.45 4.48 -4.31
N ASN A 112 -0.81 3.26 -3.96
CA ASN A 112 -0.01 2.09 -4.27
C ASN A 112 -0.56 1.41 -5.51
N VAL A 113 0.14 1.53 -6.62
CA VAL A 113 -0.24 0.98 -7.92
C VAL A 113 0.51 -0.30 -8.17
N LYS A 114 -0.22 -1.39 -8.38
CA LYS A 114 0.33 -2.70 -8.76
C LYS A 114 -0.23 -3.10 -10.11
N ALA A 115 0.65 -3.39 -11.04
CA ALA A 115 0.29 -3.91 -12.36
C ALA A 115 0.86 -5.31 -12.54
N SER A 116 0.12 -6.17 -13.22
CA SER A 116 0.53 -7.54 -13.54
C SER A 116 0.01 -7.97 -14.90
N HIS A 117 0.76 -8.82 -15.58
CA HIS A 117 0.28 -9.46 -16.80
C HIS A 117 -0.70 -10.59 -16.50
N VAL A 118 -1.63 -10.80 -17.44
CA VAL A 118 -2.28 -12.10 -17.57
C VAL A 118 -1.30 -13.02 -18.29
N GLU A 119 -0.82 -14.06 -17.60
CA GLU A 119 0.27 -14.93 -18.05
C GLU A 119 0.09 -15.47 -19.48
N GLU A 120 -1.11 -15.99 -19.79
CA GLU A 120 -1.42 -16.48 -21.13
C GLU A 120 -1.37 -15.39 -22.20
N ALA A 121 -1.74 -14.17 -21.87
CA ALA A 121 -1.69 -13.04 -22.80
C ALA A 121 -0.24 -12.63 -23.06
N ALA A 122 0.58 -12.51 -22.02
CA ALA A 122 1.99 -12.21 -22.13
C ALA A 122 2.74 -13.24 -22.98
N LEU A 123 2.48 -14.54 -22.74
CA LEU A 123 3.06 -15.62 -23.53
C LEU A 123 2.65 -15.56 -25.01
N ARG A 124 1.38 -15.26 -25.30
CA ARG A 124 0.93 -15.05 -26.69
C ARG A 124 1.61 -13.86 -27.35
N THR A 125 1.78 -12.76 -26.60
CA THR A 125 2.44 -11.56 -27.11
C THR A 125 3.88 -11.85 -27.50
N VAL A 126 4.70 -12.44 -26.63
CA VAL A 126 6.12 -12.75 -26.97
C VAL A 126 6.26 -13.72 -28.13
N LEU A 127 5.37 -14.72 -28.25
CA LEU A 127 5.37 -15.65 -29.36
C LEU A 127 4.87 -15.03 -30.68
N SER A 128 4.08 -13.95 -30.63
CA SER A 128 3.64 -13.23 -31.82
C SER A 128 4.63 -12.19 -32.30
N GLU A 129 5.35 -11.55 -31.39
CA GLU A 129 6.34 -10.50 -31.67
C GLU A 129 7.69 -11.08 -32.14
N ASP A 130 8.10 -12.24 -31.61
CA ASP A 130 9.37 -12.89 -31.95
C ASP A 130 9.14 -14.05 -32.94
N GLU A 131 9.55 -13.82 -34.18
CA GLU A 131 9.47 -14.83 -35.27
C GLU A 131 10.32 -16.08 -34.97
N GLY A 132 11.49 -15.90 -34.34
CA GLY A 132 12.39 -16.99 -33.97
C GLY A 132 11.77 -17.89 -32.91
N LEU A 133 11.21 -17.31 -31.86
CA LEU A 133 10.49 -18.04 -30.81
C LEU A 133 9.26 -18.76 -31.37
N ARG A 134 8.51 -18.10 -32.25
CA ARG A 134 7.33 -18.71 -32.91
C ARG A 134 7.74 -19.92 -33.73
N ALA A 135 8.72 -19.77 -34.61
CA ALA A 135 9.18 -20.86 -35.49
C ALA A 135 9.74 -22.05 -34.66
N ARG A 136 10.47 -21.75 -33.58
CA ARG A 136 11.00 -22.77 -32.67
C ARG A 136 9.90 -23.50 -31.91
N ASN A 137 8.88 -22.79 -31.44
CA ASN A 137 7.69 -23.38 -30.79
C ASN A 137 6.95 -24.34 -31.76
N GLU A 138 6.74 -23.92 -32.98
CA GLU A 138 6.11 -24.76 -34.01
C GLU A 138 6.96 -25.99 -34.36
N SER A 139 8.27 -25.83 -34.43
CA SER A 139 9.19 -26.95 -34.69
C SER A 139 9.15 -27.98 -33.55
N LEU A 140 9.22 -27.54 -32.30
CA LEU A 140 9.15 -28.41 -31.12
C LEU A 140 7.80 -29.15 -31.08
N ARG A 141 6.68 -28.46 -31.39
CA ARG A 141 5.37 -29.08 -31.46
C ARG A 141 5.30 -30.21 -32.52
N ARG A 142 5.89 -30.01 -33.70
CA ARG A 142 5.90 -31.00 -34.79
C ARG A 142 6.68 -32.27 -34.43
N ILE A 143 7.74 -32.15 -33.64
CA ILE A 143 8.58 -33.30 -33.21
C ILE A 143 8.18 -33.90 -31.88
N GLY A 144 6.96 -33.58 -31.38
CA GLY A 144 6.46 -34.13 -30.13
C GLY A 144 7.16 -33.56 -28.88
N GLY A 145 7.67 -32.32 -28.95
CA GLY A 145 8.25 -31.61 -27.83
C GLY A 145 9.79 -31.59 -27.79
N GLY A 146 10.47 -32.38 -28.61
CA GLY A 146 11.93 -32.43 -28.67
C GLY A 146 12.60 -33.07 -27.45
N SER A 147 13.91 -33.00 -27.40
CA SER A 147 14.73 -33.47 -26.26
C SER A 147 14.56 -32.59 -25.02
N PRO A 148 14.90 -33.09 -23.82
CA PRO A 148 14.91 -32.27 -22.60
C PRO A 148 15.77 -31.00 -22.71
N ALA A 149 16.92 -31.09 -23.36
CA ALA A 149 17.82 -29.96 -23.56
C ALA A 149 17.18 -28.87 -24.48
N GLU A 150 16.51 -29.30 -25.57
CA GLU A 150 15.83 -28.36 -26.47
C GLU A 150 14.65 -27.65 -25.78
N ARG A 151 13.89 -28.37 -24.95
CA ARG A 151 12.80 -27.76 -24.14
C ARG A 151 13.32 -26.76 -23.13
N MET A 152 14.42 -27.10 -22.43
CA MET A 152 15.06 -26.21 -21.46
C MET A 152 15.55 -24.93 -22.14
N SER A 153 16.32 -25.05 -23.22
CA SER A 153 16.82 -23.90 -23.98
C SER A 153 15.70 -23.03 -24.58
N PHE A 154 14.60 -23.63 -25.01
CA PHE A 154 13.43 -22.88 -25.46
C PHE A 154 12.73 -22.16 -24.29
N GLY A 155 12.58 -22.82 -23.12
CA GLY A 155 12.03 -22.21 -21.92
C GLY A 155 12.85 -21.00 -21.45
N GLU A 156 14.16 -21.06 -21.49
CA GLU A 156 15.06 -19.94 -21.16
C GLU A 156 14.86 -18.76 -22.12
N GLN A 157 14.72 -19.01 -23.41
CA GLN A 157 14.45 -17.95 -24.40
C GLN A 157 13.09 -17.28 -24.18
N VAL A 158 12.06 -18.09 -23.91
CA VAL A 158 10.72 -17.56 -23.59
C VAL A 158 10.76 -16.74 -22.30
N ALA A 159 11.45 -17.21 -21.26
CA ALA A 159 11.59 -16.48 -20.01
C ALA A 159 12.30 -15.13 -20.21
N GLN A 160 13.35 -15.09 -21.03
CA GLN A 160 14.05 -13.85 -21.36
C GLN A 160 13.18 -12.88 -22.15
N ALA A 161 12.37 -13.37 -23.10
CA ALA A 161 11.44 -12.54 -23.85
C ALA A 161 10.30 -11.98 -22.98
N LEU A 162 9.80 -12.78 -22.03
CA LEU A 162 8.80 -12.36 -21.05
C LEU A 162 9.36 -11.29 -20.11
N GLU A 163 10.62 -11.39 -19.69
CA GLU A 163 11.25 -10.35 -18.85
C GLU A 163 11.42 -9.05 -19.64
N GLY A 164 11.78 -9.10 -20.91
CA GLY A 164 11.84 -7.93 -21.78
C GLY A 164 10.46 -7.27 -21.99
N LEU A 165 9.42 -8.07 -22.19
CA LEU A 165 8.05 -7.57 -22.25
C LEU A 165 7.63 -6.90 -20.95
N LYS A 166 7.91 -7.54 -19.82
CA LYS A 166 7.60 -7.03 -18.48
C LYS A 166 8.26 -5.68 -18.22
N GLN A 167 9.53 -5.50 -18.61
CA GLN A 167 10.23 -4.23 -18.46
C GLN A 167 9.58 -3.13 -19.31
N ARG A 168 9.32 -3.38 -20.60
CA ARG A 168 8.67 -2.39 -21.49
C ARG A 168 7.29 -1.98 -20.97
N ASP A 169 6.48 -2.94 -20.54
CA ASP A 169 5.12 -2.67 -20.06
C ASP A 169 5.13 -2.01 -18.68
N SER A 170 6.15 -2.28 -17.86
CA SER A 170 6.39 -1.55 -16.61
C SER A 170 6.64 -0.07 -16.88
N ASP A 171 7.49 0.25 -17.84
CA ASP A 171 7.81 1.64 -18.20
C ASP A 171 6.56 2.37 -18.70
N ILE A 172 5.72 1.72 -19.52
CA ILE A 172 4.43 2.28 -19.99
C ILE A 172 3.49 2.63 -18.84
N VAL A 173 3.52 1.87 -17.74
CA VAL A 173 2.68 2.14 -16.56
C VAL A 173 3.31 3.22 -15.67
N VAL A 174 4.62 3.15 -15.44
CA VAL A 174 5.31 3.99 -14.45
C VAL A 174 5.55 5.41 -14.96
N GLU A 175 5.95 5.58 -16.23
CA GLU A 175 6.27 6.91 -16.77
C GLU A 175 5.12 7.91 -16.66
N PRO A 176 3.87 7.60 -17.09
CA PRO A 176 2.75 8.54 -16.96
C PRO A 176 2.39 8.85 -15.50
N LEU A 177 2.55 7.87 -14.60
CA LEU A 177 2.30 8.10 -13.17
C LEU A 177 3.33 9.06 -12.58
N ALA A 178 4.60 8.92 -12.95
CA ALA A 178 5.67 9.79 -12.47
C ALA A 178 5.50 11.25 -12.92
N GLU A 179 4.91 11.49 -14.10
CA GLU A 179 4.63 12.85 -14.60
C GLU A 179 3.59 13.60 -13.76
N HIS A 180 2.69 12.89 -13.09
CA HIS A 180 1.59 13.46 -12.31
C HIS A 180 1.82 13.39 -10.80
N ALA A 181 2.81 12.66 -10.33
CA ALA A 181 3.13 12.48 -8.93
C ALA A 181 4.20 13.48 -8.46
N GLU A 182 4.04 14.04 -7.28
CA GLU A 182 5.11 14.83 -6.64
C GLU A 182 6.33 13.97 -6.31
N ARG A 183 6.11 12.69 -6.02
CA ARG A 183 7.13 11.72 -5.68
C ARG A 183 6.66 10.31 -6.01
N THR A 184 7.57 9.48 -6.49
CA THR A 184 7.33 8.06 -6.71
C THR A 184 8.39 7.23 -5.99
N ALA A 185 8.00 6.06 -5.48
CA ALA A 185 8.92 5.06 -4.96
C ALA A 185 8.57 3.70 -5.55
N GLN A 186 9.59 2.96 -6.01
CA GLN A 186 9.40 1.60 -6.48
C GLN A 186 9.48 0.63 -5.30
N GLY A 187 8.44 -0.14 -5.10
CA GLY A 187 8.39 -1.23 -4.13
C GLY A 187 8.97 -2.53 -4.69
N PRO A 188 9.18 -3.53 -3.83
CA PRO A 188 9.62 -4.85 -4.27
C PRO A 188 8.58 -5.48 -5.20
N LEU A 189 9.04 -6.03 -6.34
CA LEU A 189 8.20 -6.80 -7.23
C LEU A 189 7.86 -8.14 -6.59
N VAL A 190 6.57 -8.42 -6.43
CA VAL A 190 6.07 -9.74 -6.02
C VAL A 190 5.90 -10.60 -7.27
N ASP A 191 5.92 -11.92 -7.14
CA ASP A 191 5.75 -12.84 -8.28
C ASP A 191 4.55 -12.45 -9.15
N GLY A 192 4.77 -12.35 -10.47
CA GLY A 192 3.77 -11.95 -11.45
C GLY A 192 3.51 -10.44 -11.56
N CYS A 193 4.09 -9.60 -10.71
CA CYS A 193 3.95 -8.15 -10.78
C CYS A 193 4.94 -7.55 -11.78
N LEU A 194 4.48 -6.68 -12.67
CA LEU A 194 5.34 -5.93 -13.60
C LEU A 194 5.71 -4.55 -13.05
N ALA A 195 4.84 -3.96 -12.23
CA ALA A 195 5.10 -2.69 -11.56
C ALA A 195 4.49 -2.69 -10.15
N ASN A 196 5.19 -2.08 -9.19
CA ASN A 196 4.74 -1.77 -7.85
C ASN A 196 5.30 -0.39 -7.49
N VAL A 197 4.45 0.62 -7.53
CA VAL A 197 4.82 2.03 -7.37
C VAL A 197 3.93 2.70 -6.33
N SER A 198 4.52 3.46 -5.44
CA SER A 198 3.83 4.30 -4.45
C SER A 198 4.37 5.72 -4.46
#